data_f79771594fac3990504a7fb5c83150d1
#
_entry.id   f79771594fac3990504a7fb5c83150d1
#
_cell.length_a   1.000
_cell.length_b   1.000
_cell.length_c   1.000
_cell.angle_alpha   90.00
_cell.angle_beta   90.00
_cell.angle_gamma   90.00
#
_symmetry.space_group_name_H-M   'P 1'
#
loop_
_entity.id
_entity.type
_entity.pdbx_description
1 polymer ?
#
loop_
_entity_poly.entity_id
_entity_poly.type
_entity_poly.pdbx_seq_one_letter_code
_entity_poly.pdbx_strand_id
1 'polypeptide(L)'
;MLNGSKTYITNGVYGDFIITVCKTNPSAGTKGISLIVVDLNSDGINRTKIDKLGWHASDTAEISFDNVKVPKENLIGEEGKGFYYLMNGLQLERLIFVPSCIGAMELAISESIKYMKERKSFGQTIDKFQVLRHKIATLSSQIESVKVFG
;
A
#
# COMPACT_ATOMS: atom_id res chain seq x y z
N MET A 1 2.54 -7.88 27.15
CA MET A 1 2.01 -9.07 26.41
C MET A 1 0.99 -8.58 25.40
N LEU A 2 1.06 -9.10 24.18
CA LEU A 2 0.16 -8.77 23.06
C LEU A 2 -0.78 -9.93 22.78
N ASN A 3 -2.08 -9.62 22.58
CA ASN A 3 -3.12 -10.55 22.18
C ASN A 3 -4.03 -9.91 21.16
N GLY A 4 -4.45 -10.66 20.13
CA GLY A 4 -5.36 -10.19 19.09
C GLY A 4 -4.96 -10.65 17.70
N SER A 5 -5.53 -10.03 16.67
CA SER A 5 -5.21 -10.34 15.26
C SER A 5 -5.16 -9.10 14.40
N LYS A 6 -4.49 -9.23 13.25
CA LYS A 6 -4.42 -8.25 12.17
C LYS A 6 -4.65 -8.96 10.85
N THR A 7 -5.46 -8.37 9.99
CA THR A 7 -5.80 -8.95 8.68
C THR A 7 -5.36 -8.01 7.56
N TYR A 8 -5.10 -8.56 6.39
CA TYR A 8 -4.63 -7.87 5.18
C TYR A 8 -3.29 -7.17 5.35
N ILE A 9 -2.35 -7.81 6.05
CA ILE A 9 -1.04 -7.24 6.31
C ILE A 9 -0.10 -7.54 5.15
N THR A 10 0.29 -6.50 4.43
CA THR A 10 1.31 -6.56 3.39
C THR A 10 2.66 -6.91 4.01
N ASN A 11 3.43 -7.77 3.33
CA ASN A 11 4.68 -8.37 3.84
C ASN A 11 4.51 -9.18 5.13
N GLY A 12 3.29 -9.58 5.47
CA GLY A 12 3.02 -10.30 6.71
C GLY A 12 3.54 -11.73 6.72
N VAL A 13 3.75 -12.35 5.54
CA VAL A 13 4.34 -13.70 5.44
C VAL A 13 5.85 -13.65 5.55
N TYR A 14 6.51 -12.74 4.83
CA TYR A 14 7.97 -12.71 4.68
C TYR A 14 8.67 -11.63 5.50
N GLY A 15 7.92 -10.70 6.10
CA GLY A 15 8.49 -9.65 6.95
C GLY A 15 9.13 -10.22 8.22
N ASP A 16 10.17 -9.55 8.71
CA ASP A 16 10.87 -9.90 9.96
C ASP A 16 10.22 -9.26 11.17
N PHE A 17 9.63 -8.06 11.00
CA PHE A 17 8.97 -7.33 12.07
C PHE A 17 7.74 -6.59 11.58
N ILE A 18 6.88 -6.19 12.50
CA ILE A 18 5.70 -5.37 12.23
C ILE A 18 5.61 -4.22 13.23
N ILE A 19 5.23 -3.03 12.77
CA ILE A 19 4.79 -1.95 13.64
C ILE A 19 3.29 -2.15 13.90
N THR A 20 2.96 -2.54 15.12
CA THR A 20 1.59 -2.91 15.48
C THR A 20 0.92 -1.79 16.26
N VAL A 21 -0.27 -1.42 15.81
CA VAL A 21 -1.18 -0.52 16.54
C VAL A 21 -1.86 -1.32 17.65
N CYS A 22 -1.59 -0.96 18.90
CA CYS A 22 -2.07 -1.66 20.07
C CYS A 22 -2.85 -0.75 21.00
N LYS A 23 -3.86 -1.29 21.70
CA LYS A 23 -4.50 -0.61 22.83
C LYS A 23 -3.74 -0.95 24.11
N THR A 24 -2.93 0.00 24.59
CA THR A 24 -2.23 -0.12 25.89
C THR A 24 -3.12 0.31 27.05
N ASN A 25 -4.11 1.18 26.79
CA ASN A 25 -5.17 1.54 27.74
C ASN A 25 -6.54 1.53 27.05
N PRO A 26 -7.33 0.43 27.19
CA PRO A 26 -8.63 0.30 26.52
C PRO A 26 -9.66 1.37 26.88
N SER A 27 -9.59 1.97 28.07
CA SER A 27 -10.55 2.95 28.55
C SER A 27 -10.28 4.39 28.07
N ALA A 28 -9.07 4.66 27.52
CA ALA A 28 -8.64 6.01 27.17
C ALA A 28 -8.94 6.41 25.70
N GLY A 29 -9.75 5.63 24.98
CA GLY A 29 -10.10 5.95 23.58
C GLY A 29 -8.87 6.03 22.68
N THR A 30 -8.72 7.11 21.92
CA THR A 30 -7.56 7.34 21.05
C THR A 30 -6.26 7.58 21.81
N LYS A 31 -6.34 8.11 23.04
CA LYS A 31 -5.18 8.29 23.92
C LYS A 31 -4.68 6.98 24.57
N GLY A 32 -5.38 5.89 24.36
CA GLY A 32 -4.97 4.56 24.79
C GLY A 32 -4.29 3.73 23.71
N ILE A 33 -4.01 4.33 22.55
CA ILE A 33 -3.38 3.67 21.39
C ILE A 33 -1.88 3.95 21.38
N SER A 34 -1.08 2.90 21.23
CA SER A 34 0.37 2.95 21.11
C SER A 34 0.85 2.21 19.87
N LEU A 35 2.05 2.53 19.40
CA LEU A 35 2.73 1.81 18.32
C LEU A 35 3.87 0.99 18.92
N ILE A 36 3.94 -0.27 18.58
CA ILE A 36 4.93 -1.21 19.12
C ILE A 36 5.56 -1.99 17.97
N VAL A 37 6.89 -2.07 17.95
CA VAL A 37 7.64 -2.95 17.05
C VAL A 37 7.59 -4.37 17.59
N VAL A 38 7.14 -5.31 16.78
CA VAL A 38 7.04 -6.72 17.14
C VAL A 38 7.84 -7.56 16.16
N ASP A 39 8.78 -8.36 16.64
CA ASP A 39 9.48 -9.36 15.86
C ASP A 39 8.49 -10.47 15.46
N LEU A 40 8.30 -10.69 14.17
CA LEU A 40 7.35 -11.66 13.64
C LEU A 40 7.80 -13.13 13.82
N ASN A 41 9.03 -13.36 14.29
CA ASN A 41 9.53 -14.68 14.64
C ASN A 41 9.36 -15.00 16.15
N SER A 42 8.72 -14.11 16.91
CA SER A 42 8.46 -14.34 18.34
C SER A 42 7.47 -15.48 18.58
N ASP A 43 7.65 -16.18 19.70
CA ASP A 43 6.70 -17.20 20.15
C ASP A 43 5.30 -16.60 20.32
N GLY A 44 4.27 -17.36 19.94
CA GLY A 44 2.87 -16.95 20.02
C GLY A 44 2.38 -16.17 18.80
N ILE A 45 3.19 -16.01 17.75
CA ILE A 45 2.77 -15.42 16.48
C ILE A 45 2.50 -16.53 15.46
N ASN A 46 1.30 -16.46 14.86
CA ASN A 46 0.97 -17.29 13.70
C ASN A 46 0.64 -16.39 12.51
N ARG A 47 1.14 -16.76 11.33
CA ARG A 47 0.98 -16.02 10.07
C ARG A 47 0.33 -16.91 9.03
N THR A 48 -0.83 -16.50 8.53
CA THR A 48 -1.56 -17.23 7.49
C THR A 48 -1.61 -16.39 6.22
N LYS A 49 -1.06 -16.92 5.12
CA LYS A 49 -1.11 -16.25 3.82
C LYS A 49 -2.55 -16.15 3.33
N ILE A 50 -2.89 -14.98 2.77
CA ILE A 50 -4.18 -14.73 2.11
C ILE A 50 -3.99 -14.78 0.61
N ASP A 51 -4.77 -15.61 -0.09
CA ASP A 51 -4.81 -15.64 -1.54
C ASP A 51 -5.55 -14.41 -2.08
N LYS A 52 -4.96 -13.77 -3.10
CA LYS A 52 -5.45 -12.52 -3.67
C LYS A 52 -5.79 -12.68 -5.14
N LEU A 53 -6.73 -11.88 -5.64
CA LEU A 53 -7.08 -11.80 -7.05
C LEU A 53 -5.93 -11.26 -7.91
N GLY A 54 -5.13 -10.34 -7.38
CA GLY A 54 -4.01 -9.72 -8.08
C GLY A 54 -2.85 -9.39 -7.15
N TRP A 55 -1.81 -8.76 -7.68
CA TRP A 55 -0.58 -8.43 -6.96
C TRP A 55 0.10 -9.66 -6.35
N HIS A 56 0.20 -10.72 -7.15
CA HIS A 56 0.73 -12.01 -6.69
C HIS A 56 2.20 -11.97 -6.25
N ALA A 57 2.97 -10.96 -6.72
CA ALA A 57 4.36 -10.74 -6.31
C ALA A 57 4.50 -10.14 -4.90
N SER A 58 3.42 -9.58 -4.33
CA SER A 58 3.36 -9.07 -2.96
C SER A 58 2.56 -10.03 -2.10
N ASP A 59 3.08 -10.44 -0.95
CA ASP A 59 2.33 -11.25 0.00
C ASP A 59 1.37 -10.40 0.84
N THR A 60 0.35 -11.06 1.36
CA THR A 60 -0.60 -10.49 2.32
C THR A 60 -0.97 -11.58 3.30
N ALA A 61 -1.00 -11.26 4.57
CA ALA A 61 -1.29 -12.23 5.63
C ALA A 61 -2.36 -11.77 6.61
N GLU A 62 -2.94 -12.74 7.27
CA GLU A 62 -3.52 -12.62 8.59
C GLU A 62 -2.45 -12.99 9.62
N ILE A 63 -2.34 -12.19 10.68
CA ILE A 63 -1.37 -12.41 11.76
C ILE A 63 -2.14 -12.48 13.08
N SER A 64 -1.97 -13.55 13.82
CA SER A 64 -2.51 -13.69 15.18
C SER A 64 -1.41 -13.61 16.22
N PHE A 65 -1.73 -13.02 17.35
CA PHE A 65 -0.85 -12.84 18.50
C PHE A 65 -1.50 -13.51 19.71
N ASP A 66 -0.83 -14.50 20.29
CA ASP A 66 -1.27 -15.20 21.49
C ASP A 66 -0.18 -15.06 22.57
N ASN A 67 -0.45 -14.20 23.56
CA ASN A 67 0.44 -13.93 24.69
C ASN A 67 1.89 -13.56 24.30
N VAL A 68 2.05 -12.87 23.17
CA VAL A 68 3.36 -12.47 22.65
C VAL A 68 4.03 -11.49 23.62
N LYS A 69 5.21 -11.85 24.10
CA LYS A 69 6.03 -11.00 24.97
C LYS A 69 6.81 -10.01 24.13
N VAL A 70 6.61 -8.71 24.36
CA VAL A 70 7.34 -7.65 23.66
C VAL A 70 8.06 -6.80 24.69
N PRO A 71 9.36 -6.52 24.49
CA PRO A 71 10.13 -5.61 25.34
C PRO A 71 9.52 -4.20 25.35
N LYS A 72 9.64 -3.49 26.48
CA LYS A 72 9.09 -2.13 26.61
C LYS A 72 9.82 -1.13 25.69
N GLU A 73 11.06 -1.40 25.39
CA GLU A 73 11.93 -0.63 24.51
C GLU A 73 11.46 -0.61 23.06
N ASN A 74 10.59 -1.55 22.68
CA ASN A 74 9.99 -1.62 21.35
C ASN A 74 8.81 -0.64 21.15
N LEU A 75 8.47 0.13 22.19
CA LEU A 75 7.49 1.21 22.09
C LEU A 75 8.05 2.34 21.19
N ILE A 76 7.26 2.73 20.18
CA ILE A 76 7.61 3.86 19.33
C ILE A 76 7.10 5.15 19.94
N GLY A 77 8.02 6.04 20.30
CA GLY A 77 7.70 7.33 20.92
C GLY A 77 7.08 7.18 22.30
N GLU A 78 5.98 7.89 22.56
CA GLU A 78 5.31 7.92 23.85
C GLU A 78 4.09 7.00 23.90
N GLU A 79 3.86 6.34 25.01
CA GLU A 79 2.67 5.55 25.27
C GLU A 79 1.41 6.43 25.14
N GLY A 80 0.40 5.92 24.44
CA GLY A 80 -0.86 6.64 24.23
C GLY A 80 -0.82 7.69 23.10
N LYS A 81 0.31 7.89 22.44
CA LYS A 81 0.45 8.83 21.31
C LYS A 81 0.37 8.13 19.93
N GLY A 82 0.23 6.82 19.89
CA GLY A 82 0.26 6.04 18.67
C GLY A 82 -0.79 6.46 17.62
N PHE A 83 -1.96 6.91 18.05
CA PHE A 83 -2.98 7.41 17.13
C PHE A 83 -2.50 8.64 16.34
N TYR A 84 -1.83 9.58 17.00
CA TYR A 84 -1.32 10.79 16.36
C TYR A 84 -0.18 10.49 15.39
N TYR A 85 0.73 9.59 15.77
CA TYR A 85 1.81 9.13 14.88
C TYR A 85 1.26 8.45 13.64
N LEU A 86 0.23 7.59 13.80
CA LEU A 86 -0.42 6.91 12.69
C LEU A 86 -1.11 7.90 11.74
N MET A 87 -1.84 8.88 12.27
CA MET A 87 -2.54 9.88 11.45
C MET A 87 -1.57 10.70 10.61
N ASN A 88 -0.44 11.13 11.19
CA ASN A 88 0.59 11.85 10.45
C ASN A 88 1.19 11.00 9.32
N GLY A 89 1.47 9.73 9.59
CA GLY A 89 1.98 8.80 8.57
C GLY A 89 0.99 8.58 7.44
N LEU A 90 -0.28 8.33 7.77
CA LEU A 90 -1.34 8.09 6.78
C LEU A 90 -1.63 9.28 5.85
N GLN A 91 -1.45 10.51 6.33
CA GLN A 91 -1.60 11.71 5.47
C GLN A 91 -0.55 11.71 4.35
N LEU A 92 0.71 11.49 4.72
CA LEU A 92 1.82 11.45 3.77
C LEU A 92 1.69 10.26 2.81
N GLU A 93 1.31 9.09 3.33
CA GLU A 93 1.14 7.87 2.54
C GLU A 93 0.07 8.03 1.45
N ARG A 94 -1.05 8.66 1.78
CA ARG A 94 -2.11 8.97 0.81
C ARG A 94 -1.66 9.97 -0.25
N LEU A 95 -0.90 10.98 0.13
CA LEU A 95 -0.38 11.99 -0.79
C LEU A 95 0.63 11.37 -1.79
N ILE A 96 1.56 10.54 -1.32
CA ILE A 96 2.59 9.89 -2.15
C ILE A 96 1.98 8.91 -3.16
N PHE A 97 0.78 8.39 -2.90
CA PHE A 97 0.11 7.48 -3.83
C PHE A 97 -0.26 8.16 -5.15
N VAL A 98 -0.61 9.45 -5.13
CA VAL A 98 -1.02 10.21 -6.33
C VAL A 98 0.09 10.27 -7.38
N PRO A 99 1.33 10.75 -7.10
CA PRO A 99 2.40 10.76 -8.09
C PRO A 99 2.80 9.35 -8.57
N SER A 100 2.67 8.32 -7.72
CA SER A 100 2.90 6.92 -8.14
C SER A 100 1.90 6.48 -9.21
N CYS A 101 0.63 6.83 -9.06
CA CYS A 101 -0.40 6.56 -10.07
C CYS A 101 -0.15 7.35 -11.37
N ILE A 102 0.25 8.62 -11.27
CA ILE A 102 0.57 9.46 -12.44
C ILE A 102 1.71 8.82 -13.23
N GLY A 103 2.81 8.45 -12.58
CA GLY A 103 3.94 7.82 -13.24
C GLY A 103 3.57 6.51 -13.95
N ALA A 104 2.71 5.68 -13.33
CA ALA A 104 2.21 4.46 -13.95
C ALA A 104 1.33 4.74 -15.19
N MET A 105 0.48 5.76 -15.13
CA MET A 105 -0.37 6.18 -16.27
C MET A 105 0.47 6.74 -17.41
N GLU A 106 1.49 7.56 -17.14
CA GLU A 106 2.41 8.10 -18.15
C GLU A 106 3.18 6.98 -18.85
N LEU A 107 3.69 6.02 -18.08
CA LEU A 107 4.36 4.85 -18.65
C LEU A 107 3.42 4.06 -19.56
N ALA A 108 2.19 3.80 -19.12
CA ALA A 108 1.19 3.07 -19.91
C ALA A 108 0.85 3.78 -21.24
N ILE A 109 0.72 5.11 -21.24
CA ILE A 109 0.50 5.92 -22.46
C ILE A 109 1.72 5.84 -23.37
N SER A 110 2.93 6.00 -22.84
CA SER A 110 4.17 5.94 -23.59
C SER A 110 4.34 4.60 -24.32
N GLU A 111 4.18 3.49 -23.59
CA GLU A 111 4.26 2.14 -24.16
C GLU A 111 3.13 1.87 -25.18
N SER A 112 1.93 2.39 -24.93
CA SER A 112 0.82 2.29 -25.87
C SER A 112 1.12 3.01 -27.19
N ILE A 113 1.65 4.23 -27.13
CA ILE A 113 2.03 5.00 -28.32
C ILE A 113 3.14 4.29 -29.11
N LYS A 114 4.14 3.76 -28.42
CA LYS A 114 5.22 2.99 -29.03
C LYS A 114 4.66 1.77 -29.77
N TYR A 115 3.84 0.96 -29.11
CA TYR A 115 3.19 -0.18 -29.73
C TYR A 115 2.33 0.21 -30.94
N MET A 116 1.56 1.29 -30.85
CA MET A 116 0.71 1.78 -31.95
C MET A 116 1.52 2.16 -33.20
N LYS A 117 2.74 2.67 -33.04
CA LYS A 117 3.65 3.02 -34.16
C LYS A 117 4.30 1.78 -34.80
N GLU A 118 4.37 0.68 -34.10
CA GLU A 118 4.98 -0.57 -34.59
C GLU A 118 3.94 -1.54 -35.17
N ARG A 119 2.79 -1.68 -34.52
CA ARG A 119 1.74 -2.61 -34.92
C ARG A 119 1.06 -2.18 -36.20
N LYS A 120 1.00 -3.08 -37.19
CA LYS A 120 0.31 -2.89 -38.46
C LYS A 120 -1.01 -3.64 -38.49
N SER A 121 -2.05 -3.04 -39.06
CA SER A 121 -3.35 -3.61 -39.35
C SER A 121 -3.94 -2.91 -40.57
N PHE A 122 -4.63 -3.65 -41.44
CA PHE A 122 -5.23 -3.11 -42.67
C PHE A 122 -4.24 -2.29 -43.51
N GLY A 123 -2.98 -2.76 -43.64
CA GLY A 123 -1.94 -2.14 -44.50
C GLY A 123 -1.24 -0.93 -43.93
N GLN A 124 -1.55 -0.48 -42.71
CA GLN A 124 -0.93 0.69 -42.06
C GLN A 124 -0.69 0.46 -40.57
N THR A 125 0.10 1.32 -39.93
CA THR A 125 0.29 1.29 -38.48
C THR A 125 -0.98 1.75 -37.75
N ILE A 126 -1.25 1.16 -36.57
CA ILE A 126 -2.53 1.42 -35.89
C ILE A 126 -2.63 2.82 -35.29
N ASP A 127 -1.53 3.57 -35.18
CA ASP A 127 -1.52 5.00 -34.81
C ASP A 127 -2.23 5.90 -35.84
N LYS A 128 -2.49 5.41 -37.05
CA LYS A 128 -3.24 6.14 -38.11
C LYS A 128 -4.75 6.07 -37.89
N PHE A 129 -5.25 5.14 -37.06
CA PHE A 129 -6.68 5.04 -36.80
C PHE A 129 -7.14 6.14 -35.84
N GLN A 130 -8.11 6.94 -36.29
CA GLN A 130 -8.62 8.10 -35.57
C GLN A 130 -9.15 7.76 -34.18
N VAL A 131 -9.85 6.63 -34.05
CA VAL A 131 -10.40 6.16 -32.76
C VAL A 131 -9.33 5.99 -31.71
N LEU A 132 -8.18 5.40 -32.06
CA LEU A 132 -7.07 5.19 -31.12
C LEU A 132 -6.37 6.51 -30.79
N ARG A 133 -6.19 7.38 -31.78
CA ARG A 133 -5.62 8.72 -31.56
C ARG A 133 -6.46 9.55 -30.61
N HIS A 134 -7.77 9.56 -30.76
CA HIS A 134 -8.68 10.29 -29.87
C HIS A 134 -8.63 9.71 -28.45
N LYS A 135 -8.61 8.38 -28.31
CA LYS A 135 -8.49 7.74 -27.01
C LYS A 135 -7.21 8.14 -26.29
N ILE A 136 -6.06 8.11 -26.97
CA ILE A 136 -4.77 8.54 -26.39
C ILE A 136 -4.81 10.03 -26.01
N ALA A 137 -5.34 10.90 -26.89
CA ALA A 137 -5.46 12.33 -26.59
C ALA A 137 -6.31 12.60 -25.35
N THR A 138 -7.46 11.94 -25.21
CA THR A 138 -8.34 12.06 -24.05
C THR A 138 -7.64 11.61 -22.78
N LEU A 139 -7.01 10.43 -22.78
CA LEU A 139 -6.31 9.90 -21.63
C LEU A 139 -5.11 10.79 -21.22
N SER A 140 -4.34 11.28 -22.20
CA SER A 140 -3.22 12.20 -21.93
C SER A 140 -3.71 13.50 -21.30
N SER A 141 -4.82 14.07 -21.79
CA SER A 141 -5.40 15.29 -21.21
C SER A 141 -5.88 15.07 -19.76
N GLN A 142 -6.44 13.89 -19.46
CA GLN A 142 -6.85 13.54 -18.08
C GLN A 142 -5.63 13.41 -17.15
N ILE A 143 -4.54 12.79 -17.62
CA ILE A 143 -3.30 12.68 -16.85
C ILE A 143 -2.73 14.06 -16.54
N GLU A 144 -2.62 14.94 -17.55
CA GLU A 144 -2.13 16.30 -17.34
C GLU A 144 -3.01 17.08 -16.34
N SER A 145 -4.33 16.90 -16.39
CA SER A 145 -5.23 17.53 -15.41
C SER A 145 -4.96 17.05 -13.99
N VAL A 146 -4.76 15.73 -13.78
CA VAL A 146 -4.45 15.18 -12.45
C VAL A 146 -3.09 15.68 -11.95
N LYS A 147 -2.08 15.84 -12.83
CA LYS A 147 -0.76 16.37 -12.46
C LYS A 147 -0.81 17.79 -11.90
N VAL A 148 -1.74 18.60 -12.37
CA VAL A 148 -1.88 19.99 -11.91
C VAL A 148 -2.59 20.07 -10.55
N PHE A 149 -3.48 19.14 -10.24
CA PHE A 149 -4.32 19.14 -9.03
C PHE A 149 -3.82 18.18 -7.94
N GLY A 150 -2.85 17.32 -8.22
CA GLY A 150 -2.22 16.37 -7.26
C GLY A 150 -0.82 16.79 -6.93
#